data_dd9159de023ec36ef254ce93b954889a
#
_entry.id   dd9159de023ec36ef254ce93b954889a
#
_cell.length_a   1.000
_cell.length_b   1.000
_cell.length_c   1.000
_cell.angle_alpha   90.00
_cell.angle_beta   90.00
_cell.angle_gamma   90.00
#
_symmetry.space_group_name_H-M   'P 1'
#
loop_
_entity.id
_entity.type
_entity.pdbx_description
1 polymer ?
#
loop_
_entity_poly.entity_id
_entity_poly.type
_entity_poly.pdbx_seq_one_letter_code
_entity_poly.pdbx_strand_id
1 'polypeptide(L)'
;MSQFFGQFHPLILHLPIGIWTIAYLFKWLSLKNKESVFEKTLPVLLLVIFVSSFITSLSGYLLSLSGAYEEELVDNHKLAGITLTIISGLIYWLIKKDKFPKFQLSLWIASAPVLFITGHWGGSLTHGEDYLSFSNKVYEKPVIESVQEALVYTDIIEPIFAEKCWACHSAKKQKGELRLDGEKWILEGGENGQVLIAHQSKESDLYQRLILDKSDDDHMPPSRKPQLT
;
A
#
# COMPACT_ATOMS: atom_id res chain seq x y z
N MET A 1 13.59 -15.43 -4.54
CA MET A 1 13.88 -14.49 -5.65
C MET A 1 12.66 -13.68 -6.10
N SER A 2 11.48 -14.25 -6.23
CA SER A 2 10.27 -13.51 -6.66
C SER A 2 9.89 -12.36 -5.73
N GLN A 3 9.91 -12.56 -4.42
CA GLN A 3 9.62 -11.52 -3.43
C GLN A 3 10.60 -10.34 -3.48
N PHE A 4 11.87 -10.58 -3.78
CA PHE A 4 12.87 -9.53 -3.94
C PHE A 4 12.48 -8.53 -5.05
N PHE A 5 12.05 -9.02 -6.22
CA PHE A 5 11.59 -8.14 -7.29
C PHE A 5 10.29 -7.39 -6.94
N GLY A 6 9.41 -8.01 -6.16
CA GLY A 6 8.20 -7.37 -5.66
C GLY A 6 8.47 -6.14 -4.78
N GLN A 7 9.54 -6.14 -3.99
CA GLN A 7 9.91 -5.04 -3.10
C GLN A 7 10.22 -3.73 -3.84
N PHE A 8 10.53 -3.79 -5.14
CA PHE A 8 10.74 -2.59 -5.96
C PHE A 8 9.44 -1.94 -6.44
N HIS A 9 8.28 -2.59 -6.26
CA HIS A 9 7.00 -2.03 -6.69
C HIS A 9 6.77 -0.59 -6.22
N PRO A 10 6.97 -0.22 -4.93
CA PRO A 10 6.78 1.15 -4.44
C PRO A 10 7.70 2.19 -5.09
N LEU A 11 8.84 1.77 -5.61
CA LEU A 11 9.77 2.64 -6.34
C LEU A 11 9.33 2.79 -7.80
N ILE A 12 9.03 1.68 -8.46
CA ILE A 12 8.76 1.63 -9.91
C ILE A 12 7.44 2.33 -10.25
N LEU A 13 6.42 2.25 -9.39
CA LEU A 13 5.08 2.82 -9.64
C LEU A 13 5.08 4.34 -9.87
N HIS A 14 6.06 5.06 -9.34
CA HIS A 14 6.15 6.50 -9.53
C HIS A 14 6.40 6.89 -10.99
N LEU A 15 7.05 6.02 -11.77
CA LEU A 15 7.34 6.28 -13.17
C LEU A 15 6.07 6.36 -14.04
N PRO A 16 5.18 5.35 -14.10
CA PRO A 16 3.97 5.45 -14.89
C PRO A 16 3.03 6.55 -14.38
N ILE A 17 2.92 6.78 -13.07
CA ILE A 17 2.08 7.85 -12.51
C ILE A 17 2.56 9.22 -12.98
N GLY A 18 3.87 9.49 -12.89
CA GLY A 18 4.44 10.76 -13.32
C GLY A 18 4.26 10.99 -14.82
N ILE A 19 4.46 9.96 -15.65
CA ILE A 19 4.29 10.09 -17.10
C ILE A 19 2.81 10.26 -17.48
N TRP A 20 1.86 9.60 -16.78
CA TRP A 20 0.43 9.85 -16.95
C TRP A 20 0.07 11.32 -16.71
N THR A 21 0.60 11.91 -15.64
CA THR A 21 0.37 13.32 -15.31
C THR A 21 0.85 14.25 -16.44
N ILE A 22 2.05 13.99 -16.98
CA ILE A 22 2.60 14.73 -18.13
C ILE A 22 1.74 14.50 -19.37
N ALA A 23 1.30 13.27 -19.62
CA ALA A 23 0.48 12.94 -20.78
C ALA A 23 -0.90 13.64 -20.74
N TYR A 24 -1.53 13.77 -19.56
CA TYR A 24 -2.76 14.58 -19.41
C TYR A 24 -2.51 16.05 -19.71
N LEU A 25 -1.42 16.61 -19.19
CA LEU A 25 -1.04 17.99 -19.49
C LEU A 25 -0.84 18.20 -20.99
N PHE A 26 -0.11 17.30 -21.64
CA PHE A 26 0.13 17.39 -23.09
C PHE A 26 -1.16 17.21 -23.88
N LYS A 27 -2.02 16.28 -23.49
CA LYS A 27 -3.33 16.12 -24.10
C LYS A 27 -4.19 17.38 -23.96
N TRP A 28 -4.21 17.99 -22.78
CA TRP A 28 -4.93 19.25 -22.57
C TRP A 28 -4.39 20.39 -23.41
N LEU A 29 -3.07 20.57 -23.49
CA LEU A 29 -2.42 21.59 -24.32
C LEU A 29 -2.66 21.38 -25.82
N SER A 30 -2.79 20.12 -26.27
CA SER A 30 -3.03 19.78 -27.66
C SER A 30 -4.47 19.98 -28.13
N LEU A 31 -5.43 20.13 -27.21
CA LEU A 31 -6.85 20.30 -27.59
C LEU A 31 -7.11 21.52 -28.51
N LYS A 32 -6.27 22.56 -28.38
CA LYS A 32 -6.38 23.77 -29.19
C LYS A 32 -5.66 23.65 -30.54
N ASN A 33 -4.67 22.79 -30.67
CA ASN A 33 -3.87 22.60 -31.89
C ASN A 33 -3.39 21.15 -32.00
N LYS A 34 -4.02 20.38 -32.89
CA LYS A 34 -3.69 18.97 -33.17
C LYS A 34 -2.32 18.76 -33.82
N GLU A 35 -1.79 19.78 -34.49
CA GLU A 35 -0.45 19.75 -35.10
C GLU A 35 0.66 20.13 -34.08
N SER A 36 0.30 20.40 -32.85
CA SER A 36 1.25 20.77 -31.82
C SER A 36 2.25 19.65 -31.53
N VAL A 37 3.44 20.04 -31.05
CA VAL A 37 4.46 19.11 -30.59
C VAL A 37 3.91 18.21 -29.46
N PHE A 38 2.99 18.75 -28.64
CA PHE A 38 2.36 18.00 -27.54
C PHE A 38 1.56 16.80 -28.07
N GLU A 39 0.71 16.98 -29.09
CA GLU A 39 -0.05 15.86 -29.67
C GLU A 39 0.87 14.82 -30.32
N LYS A 40 1.91 15.27 -31.04
CA LYS A 40 2.89 14.37 -31.69
C LYS A 40 3.71 13.54 -30.73
N THR A 41 3.86 14.00 -29.47
CA THR A 41 4.62 13.29 -28.41
C THR A 41 3.76 12.26 -27.69
N LEU A 42 2.42 12.39 -27.69
CA LEU A 42 1.53 11.49 -26.94
C LEU A 42 1.74 10.00 -27.24
N PRO A 43 1.95 9.54 -28.49
CA PRO A 43 2.17 8.12 -28.76
C PRO A 43 3.41 7.57 -28.04
N VAL A 44 4.47 8.37 -27.93
CA VAL A 44 5.70 7.95 -27.24
C VAL A 44 5.44 7.86 -25.73
N LEU A 45 4.81 8.88 -25.14
CA LEU A 45 4.44 8.85 -23.72
C LEU A 45 3.55 7.66 -23.38
N LEU A 46 2.54 7.39 -24.20
CA LEU A 46 1.62 6.25 -23.99
C LEU A 46 2.32 4.90 -24.09
N LEU A 47 3.29 4.75 -24.99
CA LEU A 47 4.10 3.53 -25.08
C LEU A 47 4.93 3.34 -23.81
N VAL A 48 5.57 4.41 -23.31
CA VAL A 48 6.36 4.35 -22.09
C VAL A 48 5.46 4.08 -20.88
N ILE A 49 4.27 4.71 -20.80
CA ILE A 49 3.27 4.42 -19.78
C ILE A 49 2.89 2.94 -19.81
N PHE A 50 2.52 2.42 -20.99
CA PHE A 50 2.10 1.02 -21.12
C PHE A 50 3.18 0.04 -20.65
N VAL A 51 4.42 0.21 -21.12
CA VAL A 51 5.53 -0.67 -20.73
C VAL A 51 5.86 -0.55 -19.25
N SER A 52 5.95 0.68 -18.72
CA SER A 52 6.25 0.88 -17.29
C SER A 52 5.11 0.40 -16.40
N SER A 53 3.84 0.62 -16.78
CA SER A 53 2.69 0.10 -16.04
C SER A 53 2.65 -1.43 -16.05
N PHE A 54 3.00 -2.07 -17.15
CA PHE A 54 3.10 -3.53 -17.22
C PHE A 54 4.16 -4.07 -16.24
N ILE A 55 5.36 -3.46 -16.23
CA ILE A 55 6.44 -3.84 -15.29
C ILE A 55 5.99 -3.60 -13.85
N THR A 56 5.32 -2.47 -13.58
CA THR A 56 4.79 -2.14 -12.25
C THR A 56 3.73 -3.14 -11.82
N SER A 57 2.80 -3.51 -12.71
CA SER A 57 1.77 -4.51 -12.40
C SER A 57 2.38 -5.88 -12.09
N LEU A 58 3.41 -6.29 -12.84
CA LEU A 58 4.12 -7.54 -12.58
C LEU A 58 4.84 -7.51 -11.22
N SER A 59 5.56 -6.43 -10.91
CA SER A 59 6.23 -6.29 -9.61
C SER A 59 5.24 -6.24 -8.44
N GLY A 60 4.08 -5.57 -8.62
CA GLY A 60 3.00 -5.53 -7.64
C GLY A 60 2.37 -6.91 -7.41
N TYR A 61 2.17 -7.68 -8.47
CA TYR A 61 1.72 -9.07 -8.36
C TYR A 61 2.71 -9.92 -7.55
N LEU A 62 4.02 -9.80 -7.81
CA LEU A 62 5.03 -10.52 -7.04
C LEU A 62 5.06 -10.09 -5.57
N LEU A 63 4.80 -8.81 -5.29
CA LEU A 63 4.70 -8.30 -3.92
C LEU A 63 3.46 -8.86 -3.20
N SER A 64 2.31 -8.96 -3.89
CA SER A 64 1.07 -9.48 -3.31
C SER A 64 1.18 -10.93 -2.83
N LEU A 65 2.08 -11.73 -3.42
CA LEU A 65 2.33 -13.11 -2.99
C LEU A 65 2.99 -13.22 -1.60
N SER A 66 3.37 -12.10 -0.99
CA SER A 66 3.92 -12.09 0.36
C SER A 66 2.87 -12.29 1.47
N GLY A 67 1.57 -12.20 1.15
CA GLY A 67 0.46 -12.32 2.12
C GLY A 67 0.39 -11.21 3.18
N ALA A 68 1.22 -10.15 3.06
CA ALA A 68 1.37 -9.14 4.10
C ALA A 68 0.30 -8.03 4.09
N TYR A 69 -0.71 -8.14 3.22
CA TYR A 69 -1.70 -7.09 2.96
C TYR A 69 -3.12 -7.68 2.95
N GLU A 70 -4.11 -6.83 3.22
CA GLU A 70 -5.52 -7.21 3.13
C GLU A 70 -5.88 -7.64 1.70
N GLU A 71 -6.45 -8.83 1.55
CA GLU A 71 -6.67 -9.50 0.26
C GLU A 71 -7.63 -8.71 -0.64
N GLU A 72 -8.77 -8.26 -0.11
CA GLU A 72 -9.77 -7.50 -0.88
C GLU A 72 -9.20 -6.19 -1.43
N LEU A 73 -8.47 -5.45 -0.61
CA LEU A 73 -7.85 -4.19 -1.03
C LEU A 73 -6.75 -4.41 -2.07
N VAL A 74 -5.96 -5.50 -1.93
CA VAL A 74 -4.96 -5.91 -2.92
C VAL A 74 -5.61 -6.24 -4.24
N ASP A 75 -6.70 -7.00 -4.25
CA ASP A 75 -7.38 -7.40 -5.48
C ASP A 75 -8.00 -6.20 -6.19
N ASN A 76 -8.62 -5.28 -5.47
CA ASN A 76 -9.16 -4.05 -6.01
C ASN A 76 -8.04 -3.17 -6.62
N HIS A 77 -6.93 -2.97 -5.92
CA HIS A 77 -5.77 -2.22 -6.41
C HIS A 77 -5.17 -2.86 -7.66
N LYS A 78 -4.99 -4.18 -7.66
CA LYS A 78 -4.47 -4.98 -8.78
C LYS A 78 -5.37 -4.86 -10.01
N LEU A 79 -6.68 -5.01 -9.85
CA LEU A 79 -7.64 -4.87 -10.94
C LEU A 79 -7.59 -3.47 -11.56
N ALA A 80 -7.56 -2.42 -10.75
CA ALA A 80 -7.47 -1.04 -11.23
C ALA A 80 -6.15 -0.77 -11.96
N GLY A 81 -5.01 -1.27 -11.46
CA GLY A 81 -3.70 -1.14 -12.08
C GLY A 81 -3.62 -1.85 -13.44
N ILE A 82 -4.16 -3.06 -13.54
CA ILE A 82 -4.26 -3.81 -14.81
C ILE A 82 -5.18 -3.07 -15.80
N THR A 83 -6.33 -2.58 -15.33
CA THR A 83 -7.27 -1.80 -16.15
C THR A 83 -6.58 -0.56 -16.72
N LEU A 84 -5.84 0.18 -15.93
CA LEU A 84 -5.11 1.36 -16.36
C LEU A 84 -4.02 1.01 -17.39
N THR A 85 -3.34 -0.11 -17.21
CA THR A 85 -2.35 -0.63 -18.17
C THR A 85 -3.01 -0.95 -19.52
N ILE A 86 -4.15 -1.62 -19.52
CA ILE A 86 -4.91 -1.95 -20.74
C ILE A 86 -5.39 -0.66 -21.43
N ILE A 87 -5.94 0.30 -20.67
CA ILE A 87 -6.40 1.59 -21.22
C ILE A 87 -5.25 2.31 -21.93
N SER A 88 -4.06 2.37 -21.33
CA SER A 88 -2.90 3.04 -21.95
C SER A 88 -2.48 2.41 -23.28
N GLY A 89 -2.41 1.07 -23.31
CA GLY A 89 -2.09 0.33 -24.53
C GLY A 89 -3.16 0.51 -25.63
N LEU A 90 -4.43 0.54 -25.24
CA LEU A 90 -5.55 0.74 -26.16
C LEU A 90 -5.54 2.17 -26.75
N ILE A 91 -5.33 3.19 -25.94
CA ILE A 91 -5.21 4.57 -26.42
C ILE A 91 -4.02 4.68 -27.38
N TYR A 92 -2.87 4.12 -27.03
CA TYR A 92 -1.69 4.08 -27.91
C TYR A 92 -2.01 3.46 -29.27
N TRP A 93 -2.64 2.29 -29.26
CA TRP A 93 -3.00 1.58 -30.49
C TRP A 93 -3.98 2.36 -31.36
N LEU A 94 -5.01 2.96 -30.75
CA LEU A 94 -6.03 3.76 -31.46
C LEU A 94 -5.42 5.01 -32.10
N ILE A 95 -4.51 5.70 -31.42
CA ILE A 95 -3.80 6.87 -31.96
C ILE A 95 -2.94 6.45 -33.13
N LYS A 96 -2.18 5.37 -33.03
CA LYS A 96 -1.32 4.86 -34.10
C LYS A 96 -2.10 4.45 -35.35
N LYS A 97 -3.35 4.04 -35.18
CA LYS A 97 -4.24 3.64 -36.29
C LYS A 97 -5.14 4.76 -36.78
N ASP A 98 -5.07 5.93 -36.17
CA ASP A 98 -5.96 7.09 -36.43
C ASP A 98 -7.45 6.70 -36.43
N LYS A 99 -7.85 5.89 -35.42
CA LYS A 99 -9.20 5.32 -35.35
C LYS A 99 -9.96 5.85 -34.15
N PHE A 100 -11.28 6.06 -34.36
CA PHE A 100 -12.24 6.31 -33.26
C PHE A 100 -11.87 7.47 -32.34
N PRO A 101 -11.69 8.72 -32.82
CA PRO A 101 -11.20 9.83 -31.98
C PRO A 101 -12.10 10.14 -30.76
N LYS A 102 -13.43 9.97 -30.91
CA LYS A 102 -14.37 10.15 -29.78
C LYS A 102 -14.17 9.08 -28.69
N PHE A 103 -13.93 7.85 -29.09
CA PHE A 103 -13.65 6.74 -28.17
C PHE A 103 -12.27 6.91 -27.51
N GLN A 104 -11.26 7.39 -28.25
CA GLN A 104 -9.99 7.77 -27.64
C GLN A 104 -10.20 8.79 -26.52
N LEU A 105 -10.99 9.85 -26.75
CA LEU A 105 -11.26 10.87 -25.76
C LEU A 105 -11.98 10.30 -24.53
N SER A 106 -12.95 9.40 -24.72
CA SER A 106 -13.63 8.76 -23.58
C SER A 106 -12.68 7.91 -22.74
N LEU A 107 -11.71 7.22 -23.35
CA LEU A 107 -10.67 6.49 -22.64
C LEU A 107 -9.72 7.40 -21.86
N TRP A 108 -9.35 8.55 -22.42
CA TRP A 108 -8.57 9.57 -21.70
C TRP A 108 -9.31 10.07 -20.45
N ILE A 109 -10.62 10.38 -20.61
CA ILE A 109 -11.44 10.84 -19.48
C ILE A 109 -11.59 9.72 -18.43
N ALA A 110 -11.85 8.47 -18.85
CA ALA A 110 -12.04 7.34 -17.96
C ALA A 110 -10.75 6.95 -17.22
N SER A 111 -9.58 7.14 -17.85
CA SER A 111 -8.31 6.78 -17.21
C SER A 111 -7.97 7.66 -15.98
N ALA A 112 -8.44 8.91 -15.92
CA ALA A 112 -8.12 9.82 -14.83
C ALA A 112 -8.70 9.34 -13.47
N PRO A 113 -10.02 9.05 -13.34
CA PRO A 113 -10.53 8.49 -12.08
C PRO A 113 -9.94 7.11 -11.76
N VAL A 114 -9.67 6.26 -12.76
CA VAL A 114 -9.01 4.96 -12.52
C VAL A 114 -7.61 5.15 -11.95
N LEU A 115 -6.83 6.10 -12.48
CA LEU A 115 -5.51 6.43 -11.92
C LEU A 115 -5.60 6.91 -10.47
N PHE A 116 -6.57 7.80 -10.18
CA PHE A 116 -6.79 8.30 -8.82
C PHE A 116 -7.17 7.18 -7.85
N ILE A 117 -8.12 6.32 -8.23
CA ILE A 117 -8.57 5.18 -7.43
C ILE A 117 -7.41 4.19 -7.20
N THR A 118 -6.64 3.89 -8.26
CA THR A 118 -5.46 3.01 -8.14
C THR A 118 -4.45 3.59 -7.15
N GLY A 119 -4.17 4.89 -7.24
CA GLY A 119 -3.28 5.59 -6.30
C GLY A 119 -3.82 5.60 -4.87
N HIS A 120 -5.12 5.83 -4.69
CA HIS A 120 -5.77 5.82 -3.38
C HIS A 120 -5.67 4.43 -2.72
N TRP A 121 -6.06 3.36 -3.41
CA TRP A 121 -5.95 2.01 -2.86
C TRP A 121 -4.48 1.61 -2.58
N GLY A 122 -3.54 1.99 -3.45
CA GLY A 122 -2.11 1.77 -3.21
C GLY A 122 -1.60 2.53 -1.98
N GLY A 123 -2.09 3.75 -1.77
CA GLY A 123 -1.82 4.53 -0.56
C GLY A 123 -2.41 3.87 0.69
N SER A 124 -3.65 3.38 0.61
CA SER A 124 -4.31 2.65 1.70
C SER A 124 -3.55 1.38 2.10
N LEU A 125 -3.03 0.61 1.13
CA LEU A 125 -2.20 -0.56 1.40
C LEU A 125 -0.90 -0.25 2.16
N THR A 126 -0.36 0.96 2.01
CA THR A 126 0.93 1.34 2.63
C THR A 126 0.79 2.17 3.89
N HIS A 127 -0.22 3.04 3.96
CA HIS A 127 -0.43 4.01 5.03
C HIS A 127 -1.70 3.75 5.85
N GLY A 128 -2.57 2.83 5.39
CA GLY A 128 -3.88 2.54 5.96
C GLY A 128 -5.01 3.34 5.29
N GLU A 129 -6.26 2.88 5.46
CA GLU A 129 -7.42 3.42 4.76
C GLU A 129 -7.69 4.90 5.03
N ASP A 130 -7.38 5.37 6.23
CA ASP A 130 -7.64 6.75 6.67
C ASP A 130 -6.52 7.74 6.35
N TYR A 131 -5.52 7.37 5.53
CA TYR A 131 -4.33 8.20 5.32
C TYR A 131 -4.62 9.57 4.70
N LEU A 132 -5.74 9.73 3.99
CA LEU A 132 -6.23 11.00 3.45
C LEU A 132 -7.35 11.61 4.30
N SER A 133 -7.72 11.01 5.44
CA SER A 133 -8.73 11.60 6.31
C SER A 133 -8.14 12.79 7.07
N PHE A 134 -8.87 13.92 7.10
CA PHE A 134 -8.50 15.07 7.94
C PHE A 134 -8.66 14.77 9.44
N SER A 135 -9.32 13.67 9.79
CA SER A 135 -9.42 13.14 11.14
C SER A 135 -8.26 12.18 11.40
N ASN A 136 -7.07 12.71 11.57
CA ASN A 136 -6.01 11.95 12.23
C ASN A 136 -6.48 11.68 13.65
N LYS A 137 -7.11 10.54 13.87
CA LYS A 137 -7.17 9.97 15.22
C LYS A 137 -5.73 9.60 15.58
N VAL A 138 -4.96 10.60 15.99
CA VAL A 138 -3.72 10.37 16.72
C VAL A 138 -4.17 9.59 17.96
N TYR A 139 -3.62 8.42 18.16
CA TYR A 139 -3.85 7.70 19.41
C TYR A 139 -3.37 8.62 20.53
N GLU A 140 -4.32 9.19 21.28
CA GLU A 140 -4.00 10.04 22.43
C GLU A 140 -3.53 9.11 23.54
N LYS A 141 -2.26 9.23 23.91
CA LYS A 141 -1.73 8.47 25.05
C LYS A 141 -2.50 8.88 26.29
N PRO A 142 -3.06 7.92 27.05
CA PRO A 142 -3.72 8.23 28.30
C PRO A 142 -2.74 8.93 29.26
N VAL A 143 -3.20 9.98 29.92
CA VAL A 143 -2.43 10.64 30.97
C VAL A 143 -2.59 9.80 32.24
N ILE A 144 -1.54 9.12 32.62
CA ILE A 144 -1.51 8.31 33.86
C ILE A 144 -1.24 9.24 35.04
N GLU A 145 -2.27 9.58 35.80
CA GLU A 145 -2.15 10.41 37.01
C GLU A 145 -1.52 9.64 38.16
N SER A 146 -1.77 8.34 38.26
CA SER A 146 -1.24 7.45 39.28
C SER A 146 -1.03 6.04 38.73
N VAL A 147 0.18 5.50 38.94
CA VAL A 147 0.51 4.12 38.47
C VAL A 147 -0.35 3.07 39.19
N GLN A 148 -0.82 3.39 40.43
CA GLN A 148 -1.66 2.49 41.20
C GLN A 148 -3.09 2.36 40.68
N GLU A 149 -3.55 3.37 39.91
CA GLU A 149 -4.90 3.41 39.31
C GLU A 149 -4.90 3.03 37.84
N ALA A 150 -3.71 2.89 37.24
CA ALA A 150 -3.56 2.58 35.84
C ALA A 150 -4.10 1.17 35.50
N LEU A 151 -4.93 1.10 34.46
CA LEU A 151 -5.34 -0.17 33.83
C LEU A 151 -4.18 -0.66 32.97
N VAL A 152 -3.58 -1.79 33.33
CA VAL A 152 -2.34 -2.29 32.69
C VAL A 152 -2.46 -2.40 31.21
N TYR A 153 -3.59 -2.89 30.68
CA TYR A 153 -3.76 -3.01 29.24
C TYR A 153 -3.94 -1.64 28.57
N THR A 154 -4.97 -0.90 28.92
CA THR A 154 -5.35 0.36 28.26
C THR A 154 -4.36 1.49 28.45
N ASP A 155 -3.76 1.58 29.63
CA ASP A 155 -2.93 2.73 29.96
C ASP A 155 -1.44 2.49 29.73
N ILE A 156 -1.02 1.22 29.67
CA ILE A 156 0.40 0.86 29.55
C ILE A 156 0.66 0.05 28.25
N ILE A 157 -0.04 -1.07 28.05
CA ILE A 157 0.27 -2.00 26.95
C ILE A 157 -0.22 -1.49 25.61
N GLU A 158 -1.47 -1.06 25.54
CA GLU A 158 -2.07 -0.56 24.31
C GLU A 158 -1.31 0.65 23.72
N PRO A 159 -0.86 1.66 24.50
CA PRO A 159 0.02 2.73 24.00
C PRO A 159 1.33 2.21 23.39
N ILE A 160 1.93 1.18 23.98
CA ILE A 160 3.15 0.56 23.45
C ILE A 160 2.84 -0.13 22.10
N PHE A 161 1.76 -0.89 22.02
CA PHE A 161 1.35 -1.54 20.77
C PHE A 161 1.02 -0.52 19.70
N ALA A 162 0.31 0.55 20.04
CA ALA A 162 -0.02 1.63 19.10
C ALA A 162 1.24 2.26 18.50
N GLU A 163 2.25 2.52 19.33
CA GLU A 163 3.50 3.15 18.91
C GLU A 163 4.44 2.23 18.13
N LYS A 164 4.56 0.97 18.57
CA LYS A 164 5.61 0.06 18.10
C LYS A 164 5.12 -1.03 17.15
N CYS A 165 3.84 -1.44 17.24
CA CYS A 165 3.34 -2.67 16.62
C CYS A 165 2.25 -2.43 15.56
N TRP A 166 1.31 -1.49 15.79
CA TRP A 166 0.13 -1.28 14.91
C TRP A 166 0.47 -0.90 13.48
N ALA A 167 1.64 -0.33 13.23
CA ALA A 167 2.09 -0.05 11.86
C ALA A 167 2.18 -1.31 10.97
N CYS A 168 2.26 -2.50 11.58
CA CYS A 168 2.36 -3.78 10.89
C CYS A 168 1.32 -4.80 11.35
N HIS A 169 0.75 -4.64 12.55
CA HIS A 169 -0.15 -5.61 13.20
C HIS A 169 -1.43 -4.91 13.69
N SER A 170 -2.24 -4.40 12.77
CA SER A 170 -3.52 -3.74 13.05
C SER A 170 -4.55 -4.12 11.99
N ALA A 171 -5.79 -3.64 12.12
CA ALA A 171 -6.81 -3.79 11.08
C ALA A 171 -6.33 -3.33 9.70
N LYS A 172 -5.42 -2.34 9.65
CA LYS A 172 -4.88 -1.77 8.40
C LYS A 172 -3.80 -2.63 7.75
N LYS A 173 -3.04 -3.36 8.54
CA LYS A 173 -1.95 -4.23 8.08
C LYS A 173 -1.76 -5.38 9.07
N GLN A 174 -1.93 -6.60 8.58
CA GLN A 174 -1.96 -7.81 9.39
C GLN A 174 -0.81 -8.75 9.00
N LYS A 175 0.44 -8.32 9.22
CA LYS A 175 1.57 -9.20 8.96
C LYS A 175 1.50 -10.44 9.82
N GLY A 176 1.65 -11.62 9.19
CA GLY A 176 1.49 -12.91 9.85
C GLY A 176 0.08 -13.13 10.37
N GLU A 177 -0.94 -12.54 9.70
CA GLU A 177 -2.35 -12.60 10.10
C GLU A 177 -2.61 -12.11 11.54
N LEU A 178 -1.65 -11.42 12.15
CA LEU A 178 -1.68 -10.97 13.54
C LEU A 178 -2.17 -9.53 13.64
N ARG A 179 -3.12 -9.31 14.55
CA ARG A 179 -3.59 -8.00 14.99
C ARG A 179 -3.30 -7.77 16.45
N LEU A 180 -2.75 -6.61 16.78
CA LEU A 180 -2.43 -6.16 18.13
C LEU A 180 -3.17 -4.88 18.52
N ASP A 181 -4.19 -4.48 17.73
CA ASP A 181 -5.00 -3.28 17.90
C ASP A 181 -6.33 -3.53 18.65
N GLY A 182 -6.37 -4.56 19.47
CA GLY A 182 -7.49 -4.88 20.36
C GLY A 182 -7.32 -6.22 21.04
N GLU A 183 -7.75 -6.33 22.30
CA GLU A 183 -7.62 -7.54 23.12
C GLU A 183 -8.17 -8.80 22.43
N LYS A 184 -9.35 -8.69 21.82
CA LYS A 184 -9.97 -9.80 21.10
C LYS A 184 -9.02 -10.39 20.07
N TRP A 185 -8.40 -9.55 19.26
CA TRP A 185 -7.54 -9.96 18.16
C TRP A 185 -6.21 -10.53 18.61
N ILE A 186 -5.68 -10.00 19.73
CA ILE A 186 -4.46 -10.52 20.36
C ILE A 186 -4.69 -11.95 20.84
N LEU A 187 -5.89 -12.22 21.40
CA LEU A 187 -6.26 -13.55 21.89
C LEU A 187 -6.58 -14.55 20.76
N GLU A 188 -7.02 -14.06 19.59
CA GLU A 188 -7.18 -14.91 18.40
C GLU A 188 -5.85 -15.40 17.85
N GLY A 189 -4.77 -14.59 18.00
CA GLY A 189 -3.45 -14.92 17.50
C GLY A 189 -3.23 -14.57 16.03
N GLY A 190 -2.29 -15.25 15.37
CA GLY A 190 -1.93 -15.05 13.97
C GLY A 190 -1.76 -16.37 13.21
N GLU A 191 -1.10 -16.33 12.05
CA GLU A 191 -0.89 -17.49 11.16
C GLU A 191 -0.21 -18.69 11.88
N ASN A 192 0.60 -18.43 12.92
CA ASN A 192 1.28 -19.46 13.71
C ASN A 192 0.49 -19.87 14.96
N GLY A 193 -0.74 -19.38 15.12
CA GLY A 193 -1.60 -19.67 16.25
C GLY A 193 -1.53 -18.61 17.35
N GLN A 194 -1.73 -19.04 18.60
CA GLN A 194 -1.82 -18.16 19.76
C GLN A 194 -0.49 -17.50 20.09
N VAL A 195 -0.45 -16.17 20.13
CA VAL A 195 0.77 -15.39 20.40
C VAL A 195 0.97 -15.05 21.86
N LEU A 196 -0.11 -15.15 22.69
CA LEU A 196 -0.11 -14.89 24.11
C LEU A 196 -0.69 -16.09 24.87
N ILE A 197 0.07 -16.60 25.85
CA ILE A 197 -0.38 -17.67 26.76
C ILE A 197 -0.39 -17.09 28.17
N ALA A 198 -1.59 -17.04 28.78
CA ALA A 198 -1.76 -16.46 30.11
C ALA A 198 -0.86 -17.14 31.13
N HIS A 199 -0.17 -16.34 31.94
CA HIS A 199 0.78 -16.78 32.97
C HIS A 199 2.03 -17.53 32.47
N GLN A 200 2.23 -17.61 31.14
CA GLN A 200 3.35 -18.33 30.56
C GLN A 200 4.08 -17.44 29.55
N SER A 201 4.74 -16.39 30.02
CA SER A 201 5.45 -15.43 29.17
C SER A 201 6.52 -16.10 28.30
N LYS A 202 7.25 -17.08 28.85
CA LYS A 202 8.30 -17.81 28.13
C LYS A 202 7.77 -18.70 26.99
N GLU A 203 6.49 -19.06 27.02
CA GLU A 203 5.83 -19.87 26.00
C GLU A 203 5.02 -19.02 25.02
N SER A 204 4.86 -17.72 25.33
CA SER A 204 4.16 -16.75 24.49
C SER A 204 5.06 -16.30 23.34
N ASP A 205 4.69 -16.57 22.08
CA ASP A 205 5.46 -16.22 20.86
C ASP A 205 5.73 -14.71 20.80
N LEU A 206 4.76 -13.89 21.19
CA LEU A 206 4.92 -12.44 21.27
C LEU A 206 6.12 -12.06 22.15
N TYR A 207 6.23 -12.65 23.36
CA TYR A 207 7.33 -12.36 24.26
C TYR A 207 8.67 -12.90 23.75
N GLN A 208 8.66 -14.10 23.16
CA GLN A 208 9.86 -14.69 22.58
C GLN A 208 10.45 -13.79 21.48
N ARG A 209 9.62 -13.30 20.57
CA ARG A 209 10.07 -12.41 19.49
C ARG A 209 10.59 -11.06 19.96
N LEU A 210 10.10 -10.57 21.11
CA LEU A 210 10.61 -9.32 21.71
C LEU A 210 12.01 -9.46 22.30
N ILE A 211 12.40 -10.66 22.75
CA ILE A 211 13.68 -10.92 23.43
C ILE A 211 14.73 -11.61 22.53
N LEU A 212 14.40 -11.95 21.29
CA LEU A 212 15.38 -12.45 20.31
C LEU A 212 16.51 -11.43 20.10
N ASP A 213 17.65 -11.90 19.61
CA ASP A 213 18.72 -11.00 19.17
C ASP A 213 18.21 -10.09 18.04
N LYS A 214 18.64 -8.83 18.05
CA LYS A 214 18.21 -7.85 17.04
C LYS A 214 18.63 -8.19 15.61
N SER A 215 19.58 -9.10 15.44
CA SER A 215 20.00 -9.62 14.13
C SER A 215 19.14 -10.77 13.62
N ASP A 216 18.25 -11.30 14.47
CA ASP A 216 17.31 -12.35 14.10
C ASP A 216 16.18 -11.77 13.24
N ASP A 217 15.84 -12.45 12.14
CA ASP A 217 14.78 -12.02 11.22
C ASP A 217 13.39 -12.05 11.89
N ASP A 218 13.22 -12.88 12.92
CA ASP A 218 11.99 -13.00 13.70
C ASP A 218 11.90 -12.02 14.88
N HIS A 219 12.95 -11.25 15.14
CA HIS A 219 12.94 -10.22 16.20
C HIS A 219 11.88 -9.15 15.92
N MET A 220 11.07 -8.82 16.96
CA MET A 220 10.04 -7.77 16.88
C MET A 220 10.25 -6.70 17.98
N PRO A 221 10.10 -5.41 17.64
CA PRO A 221 9.98 -4.85 16.29
C PRO A 221 11.24 -5.10 15.46
N PRO A 222 11.14 -5.19 14.11
CA PRO A 222 12.31 -5.39 13.27
C PRO A 222 13.43 -4.39 13.58
N SER A 223 14.70 -4.80 13.51
CA SER A 223 15.87 -4.02 13.96
C SER A 223 15.95 -2.58 13.42
N ARG A 224 15.34 -2.32 12.25
CA ARG A 224 15.25 -0.98 11.63
C ARG A 224 14.14 -0.08 12.21
N LYS A 225 13.35 -0.58 13.14
CA LYS A 225 12.25 0.16 13.79
C LYS A 225 12.64 0.56 15.20
N PRO A 226 11.99 1.60 15.80
CA PRO A 226 12.20 1.95 17.19
C PRO A 226 11.93 0.77 18.12
N GLN A 227 12.92 0.41 18.89
CA GLN A 227 12.90 -0.74 19.80
C GLN A 227 12.17 -0.43 21.12
N LEU A 228 11.77 -1.48 21.83
CA LEU A 228 11.38 -1.37 23.23
C LEU A 228 12.61 -1.10 24.08
N THR A 229 12.48 -0.22 25.07
CA THR A 229 13.55 0.17 26.02
C THR A 229 13.16 -0.24 27.42
#